data_313bf2b8f7bb799fd12b726d6a46790b
#
_entry.id   313bf2b8f7bb799fd12b726d6a46790b
#
_cell.length_a   1.000
_cell.length_b   1.000
_cell.length_c   1.000
_cell.angle_alpha   90.00
_cell.angle_beta   90.00
_cell.angle_gamma   90.00
#
_symmetry.space_group_name_H-M   'P 1'
#
loop_
_entity.id
_entity.type
_entity.pdbx_description
1 polymer ?
#
loop_
_entity_poly.entity_id
_entity_poly.type
_entity_poly.pdbx_seq_one_letter_code
_entity_poly.pdbx_strand_id
1 'polypeptide(L)'
;MNRRRILTALLCAGLLGCTPLRVVTHSVSPAEAAVPVGQYTLDPHHWSIVFDVDHLHYTRFVMRFDRANAQLDWRAHTLEEASVQVDIDAASLDTNVDVLNRMVKGEQMLDTQRYPQIRFASTRFERTGEANGKLTGKLAGNLTIRGATQPVTLDVTFNGSAPNPLTKQPTLGFSAHGTFSRSAFGLTTWYPAVGDAIDVRIEAEFEQPPPASAAAVQ
;
A
#
# COMPACT_ATOMS: atom_id res chain seq x y z
N MET A 1 -25.18 51.34 41.03
CA MET A 1 -23.86 51.44 40.38
C MET A 1 -23.36 50.04 40.03
N ASN A 2 -23.29 49.76 38.72
CA ASN A 2 -22.50 48.73 38.05
C ASN A 2 -22.63 47.23 38.42
N ARG A 3 -23.71 46.58 37.94
CA ARG A 3 -23.81 45.12 37.78
C ARG A 3 -23.96 44.73 36.30
N ARG A 4 -23.06 45.13 35.41
CA ARG A 4 -23.16 44.83 33.97
C ARG A 4 -21.78 44.65 33.34
N ARG A 5 -20.89 43.76 33.86
CA ARG A 5 -19.60 43.44 33.18
C ARG A 5 -19.09 42.06 33.51
N ILE A 6 -19.93 41.03 33.69
CA ILE A 6 -19.44 39.59 33.79
C ILE A 6 -20.42 38.71 33.00
N LEU A 7 -20.52 38.85 31.71
CA LEU A 7 -21.27 37.90 30.88
C LEU A 7 -20.77 37.85 29.43
N THR A 8 -19.49 38.06 29.17
CA THR A 8 -18.99 38.03 27.79
C THR A 8 -17.68 37.24 27.62
N ALA A 9 -17.41 36.28 28.49
CA ALA A 9 -16.17 35.49 28.47
C ALA A 9 -16.40 33.97 28.42
N LEU A 10 -17.54 33.47 27.96
CA LEU A 10 -17.83 32.03 27.93
C LEU A 10 -18.38 31.52 26.58
N LEU A 11 -18.00 32.11 25.47
CA LEU A 11 -18.51 31.66 24.15
C LEU A 11 -17.41 31.51 23.07
N CYS A 12 -16.19 31.12 23.48
CA CYS A 12 -15.10 30.78 22.51
C CYS A 12 -14.48 29.39 22.73
N ALA A 13 -15.16 28.45 23.36
CA ALA A 13 -14.65 27.08 23.62
C ALA A 13 -15.38 26.01 22.79
N GLY A 14 -15.92 26.33 21.62
CA GLY A 14 -16.80 25.42 20.85
C GLY A 14 -16.37 25.05 19.44
N LEU A 15 -15.08 25.14 19.08
CA LEU A 15 -14.59 24.68 17.76
C LEU A 15 -13.32 23.80 17.87
N LEU A 16 -13.22 22.99 18.91
CA LEU A 16 -12.34 21.83 18.89
C LEU A 16 -13.11 20.76 18.13
N GLY A 17 -12.77 20.55 16.85
CA GLY A 17 -13.30 19.45 16.04
C GLY A 17 -13.19 18.17 16.88
N CYS A 18 -14.33 17.53 17.16
CA CYS A 18 -14.39 16.31 17.97
C CYS A 18 -13.77 15.12 17.24
N THR A 19 -12.44 15.08 17.15
CA THR A 19 -11.77 13.81 16.82
C THR A 19 -12.12 12.83 17.95
N PRO A 20 -12.75 11.68 17.63
CA PRO A 20 -13.11 10.71 18.68
C PRO A 20 -11.86 10.32 19.48
N LEU A 21 -11.92 10.35 20.80
CA LEU A 21 -10.80 10.01 21.69
C LEU A 21 -10.14 8.67 21.29
N ARG A 22 -10.94 7.69 20.86
CA ARG A 22 -10.49 6.38 20.35
C ARG A 22 -9.54 6.44 19.15
N VAL A 23 -9.62 7.51 18.33
CA VAL A 23 -8.68 7.71 17.20
C VAL A 23 -7.36 8.27 17.71
N VAL A 24 -7.42 9.25 18.63
CA VAL A 24 -6.23 9.88 19.19
C VAL A 24 -5.41 8.91 20.06
N THR A 25 -6.08 7.98 20.75
CA THR A 25 -5.43 6.98 21.61
C THR A 25 -5.19 5.64 20.93
N HIS A 26 -5.42 5.56 19.60
CA HIS A 26 -5.21 4.34 18.83
C HIS A 26 -3.73 3.92 18.86
N SER A 27 -3.50 2.63 19.04
CA SER A 27 -2.18 2.01 18.94
C SER A 27 -2.28 0.64 18.28
N VAL A 28 -1.24 0.25 17.57
CA VAL A 28 -1.13 -1.04 16.91
C VAL A 28 -0.19 -1.95 17.71
N SER A 29 -0.45 -3.25 17.67
CA SER A 29 0.41 -4.27 18.25
C SER A 29 1.31 -4.86 17.18
N PRO A 30 2.62 -4.97 17.40
CA PRO A 30 3.53 -5.66 16.48
C PRO A 30 3.44 -7.19 16.60
N ALA A 31 2.64 -7.72 17.53
CA ALA A 31 2.54 -9.16 17.79
C ALA A 31 1.69 -9.84 16.70
N GLU A 32 2.33 -10.56 15.79
CA GLU A 32 1.65 -11.30 14.73
C GLU A 32 0.70 -12.39 15.25
N ALA A 33 1.03 -13.01 16.39
CA ALA A 33 0.20 -14.04 17.02
C ALA A 33 -1.19 -13.51 17.47
N ALA A 34 -1.35 -12.20 17.63
CA ALA A 34 -2.62 -11.59 17.99
C ALA A 34 -3.53 -11.31 16.77
N VAL A 35 -3.02 -11.49 15.56
CA VAL A 35 -3.78 -11.26 14.32
C VAL A 35 -4.80 -12.38 14.12
N PRO A 36 -6.10 -12.09 13.97
CA PRO A 36 -7.09 -13.09 13.63
C PRO A 36 -6.78 -13.79 12.30
N VAL A 37 -6.87 -15.12 12.29
CA VAL A 37 -6.72 -15.91 11.04
C VAL A 37 -7.87 -15.59 10.09
N GLY A 38 -7.58 -15.52 8.80
CA GLY A 38 -8.60 -15.31 7.77
C GLY A 38 -8.09 -14.57 6.53
N GLN A 39 -9.05 -14.25 5.68
CA GLN A 39 -8.84 -13.46 4.47
C GLN A 39 -8.97 -11.97 4.81
N TYR A 40 -8.04 -11.18 4.29
CA TYR A 40 -8.02 -9.72 4.40
C TYR A 40 -7.98 -9.13 3.00
N THR A 41 -8.64 -8.00 2.82
CA THR A 41 -8.64 -7.24 1.58
C THR A 41 -7.94 -5.91 1.78
N LEU A 42 -7.30 -5.40 0.74
CA LEU A 42 -6.68 -4.07 0.75
C LEU A 42 -7.75 -3.02 1.07
N ASP A 43 -7.48 -2.17 2.06
CA ASP A 43 -8.33 -0.99 2.30
C ASP A 43 -8.23 -0.06 1.08
N PRO A 44 -9.35 0.29 0.42
CA PRO A 44 -9.33 1.06 -0.82
C PRO A 44 -8.82 2.51 -0.65
N HIS A 45 -8.69 3.00 0.59
CA HIS A 45 -8.36 4.39 0.90
C HIS A 45 -6.97 4.57 1.53
N HIS A 46 -6.38 3.48 2.09
CA HIS A 46 -5.15 3.57 2.87
C HIS A 46 -4.04 2.69 2.28
N TRP A 47 -3.68 2.97 1.04
CA TRP A 47 -2.53 2.33 0.37
C TRP A 47 -1.84 3.29 -0.59
N SER A 48 -0.60 2.98 -0.93
CA SER A 48 0.11 3.63 -2.01
C SER A 48 1.11 2.68 -2.67
N ILE A 49 1.26 2.78 -3.99
CA ILE A 49 2.33 2.17 -4.76
C ILE A 49 3.00 3.30 -5.53
N VAL A 50 4.16 3.72 -5.03
CA VAL A 50 4.98 4.79 -5.59
C VAL A 50 6.28 4.17 -6.07
N PHE A 51 6.73 4.54 -7.25
CA PHE A 51 7.99 4.07 -7.80
C PHE A 51 8.71 5.17 -8.55
N ASP A 52 10.00 5.01 -8.72
CA ASP A 52 10.81 5.98 -9.39
C ASP A 52 11.91 5.32 -10.24
N VAL A 53 12.44 6.10 -11.20
CA VAL A 53 13.49 5.69 -12.13
C VAL A 53 14.49 6.83 -12.32
N ASP A 54 15.76 6.50 -12.57
CA ASP A 54 16.74 7.51 -12.95
C ASP A 54 16.34 8.19 -14.27
N HIS A 55 16.35 9.53 -14.27
CA HIS A 55 16.01 10.33 -15.43
C HIS A 55 17.20 11.22 -15.83
N LEU A 56 17.87 10.83 -16.90
CA LEU A 56 19.00 11.56 -17.50
C LEU A 56 20.14 11.85 -16.49
N HIS A 57 20.24 11.06 -15.42
CA HIS A 57 21.18 11.24 -14.29
C HIS A 57 21.02 12.57 -13.54
N TYR A 58 19.93 13.33 -13.79
CA TYR A 58 19.65 14.56 -13.04
C TYR A 58 18.84 14.31 -11.78
N THR A 59 17.82 13.45 -11.88
CA THR A 59 16.84 13.23 -10.78
C THR A 59 16.26 11.82 -10.82
N ARG A 60 15.60 11.45 -9.75
CA ARG A 60 14.65 10.32 -9.74
C ARG A 60 13.29 10.85 -10.18
N PHE A 61 12.72 10.26 -11.24
CA PHE A 61 11.40 10.61 -11.73
C PHE A 61 10.35 9.71 -11.06
N VAL A 62 9.51 10.32 -10.24
CA VAL A 62 8.53 9.62 -9.38
C VAL A 62 7.20 9.46 -10.08
N MET A 63 6.63 8.28 -9.98
CA MET A 63 5.34 7.88 -10.55
C MET A 63 4.55 7.06 -9.53
N ARG A 64 3.26 6.84 -9.77
CA ARG A 64 2.39 6.05 -8.90
C ARG A 64 1.32 5.31 -9.68
N PHE A 65 0.70 4.34 -9.03
CA PHE A 65 -0.55 3.76 -9.48
C PHE A 65 -1.68 4.22 -8.56
N ASP A 66 -2.84 4.53 -9.15
CA ASP A 66 -4.01 5.07 -8.44
C ASP A 66 -5.10 4.02 -8.20
N ARG A 67 -4.98 2.82 -8.79
CA ARG A 67 -5.93 1.73 -8.60
C ARG A 67 -5.21 0.40 -8.47
N ALA A 68 -5.47 -0.27 -7.36
CA ALA A 68 -5.02 -1.63 -7.09
C ALA A 68 -6.04 -2.35 -6.21
N ASN A 69 -6.01 -3.69 -6.27
CA ASN A 69 -6.67 -4.56 -5.32
C ASN A 69 -5.63 -5.56 -4.79
N ALA A 70 -5.81 -5.99 -3.56
CA ALA A 70 -4.99 -7.06 -3.01
C ALA A 70 -5.79 -7.93 -2.03
N GLN A 71 -5.39 -9.19 -1.97
CA GLN A 71 -5.92 -10.15 -1.00
C GLN A 71 -4.74 -10.74 -0.22
N LEU A 72 -4.84 -10.71 1.10
CA LEU A 72 -3.89 -11.29 2.03
C LEU A 72 -4.58 -12.46 2.75
N ASP A 73 -4.01 -13.63 2.65
CA ASP A 73 -4.43 -14.82 3.37
C ASP A 73 -3.53 -15.01 4.59
N TRP A 74 -4.07 -14.76 5.79
CA TRP A 74 -3.37 -14.89 7.06
C TRP A 74 -3.75 -16.21 7.73
N ARG A 75 -2.90 -17.26 7.61
CA ARG A 75 -3.30 -18.63 7.92
C ARG A 75 -2.95 -19.10 9.33
N ALA A 76 -1.73 -18.92 9.77
CA ALA A 76 -1.21 -19.63 10.96
C ALA A 76 -0.61 -18.69 12.00
N HIS A 77 -1.12 -17.45 12.10
CA HIS A 77 -0.61 -16.44 13.03
C HIS A 77 0.86 -16.08 12.84
N THR A 78 1.43 -16.33 11.64
CA THR A 78 2.80 -15.99 11.28
C THR A 78 2.88 -15.42 9.87
N LEU A 79 3.86 -14.55 9.64
CA LEU A 79 4.12 -13.96 8.31
C LEU A 79 4.62 -15.03 7.32
N GLU A 80 5.32 -16.04 7.80
CA GLU A 80 5.86 -17.12 6.98
C GLU A 80 4.78 -17.98 6.31
N GLU A 81 3.61 -18.09 6.95
CA GLU A 81 2.46 -18.84 6.44
C GLU A 81 1.45 -17.94 5.67
N ALA A 82 1.66 -16.64 5.72
CA ALA A 82 0.80 -15.70 5.00
C ALA A 82 1.13 -15.66 3.51
N SER A 83 0.13 -15.35 2.68
CA SER A 83 0.33 -15.12 1.25
C SER A 83 -0.47 -13.93 0.77
N VAL A 84 0.09 -13.17 -0.19
CA VAL A 84 -0.56 -12.00 -0.76
C VAL A 84 -0.61 -12.08 -2.28
N GLN A 85 -1.74 -11.66 -2.85
CA GLN A 85 -1.94 -11.46 -4.28
C GLN A 85 -2.35 -10.01 -4.51
N VAL A 86 -1.73 -9.37 -5.49
CA VAL A 86 -1.97 -7.97 -5.84
C VAL A 86 -2.25 -7.86 -7.32
N ASP A 87 -3.34 -7.17 -7.68
CA ASP A 87 -3.70 -6.79 -9.02
C ASP A 87 -3.73 -5.26 -9.12
N ILE A 88 -2.86 -4.70 -9.96
CA ILE A 88 -2.75 -3.26 -10.20
C ILE A 88 -3.32 -2.96 -11.58
N ASP A 89 -4.23 -2.01 -11.68
CA ASP A 89 -4.69 -1.48 -12.98
C ASP A 89 -3.56 -0.70 -13.65
N ALA A 90 -2.97 -1.26 -14.69
CA ALA A 90 -1.86 -0.64 -15.40
C ALA A 90 -2.23 0.72 -16.02
N ALA A 91 -3.50 0.92 -16.39
CA ALA A 91 -3.99 2.19 -16.91
C ALA A 91 -4.15 3.28 -15.84
N SER A 92 -4.06 2.92 -14.55
CA SER A 92 -4.09 3.87 -13.44
C SER A 92 -2.75 4.56 -13.17
N LEU A 93 -1.70 4.22 -13.91
CA LEU A 93 -0.41 4.88 -13.78
C LEU A 93 -0.54 6.38 -13.94
N ASP A 94 0.05 7.12 -13.01
CA ASP A 94 0.15 8.58 -13.03
C ASP A 94 1.61 9.02 -12.89
N THR A 95 2.05 9.81 -13.86
CA THR A 95 3.38 10.45 -13.91
C THR A 95 3.32 11.92 -13.51
N ASN A 96 2.15 12.42 -13.15
CA ASN A 96 1.87 13.85 -12.95
C ASN A 96 2.09 14.71 -14.22
N VAL A 97 2.23 14.08 -15.41
CA VAL A 97 2.42 14.74 -16.70
C VAL A 97 1.55 14.05 -17.76
N ASP A 98 0.49 14.68 -18.22
CA ASP A 98 -0.51 14.07 -19.11
C ASP A 98 0.06 13.48 -20.40
N VAL A 99 1.00 14.17 -21.05
CA VAL A 99 1.63 13.66 -22.28
C VAL A 99 2.43 12.39 -21.98
N LEU A 100 3.13 12.35 -20.85
CA LEU A 100 3.91 11.20 -20.44
C LEU A 100 3.00 10.05 -20.00
N ASN A 101 1.89 10.33 -19.33
CA ASN A 101 0.87 9.33 -19.01
C ASN A 101 0.42 8.56 -20.26
N ARG A 102 0.13 9.27 -21.35
CA ARG A 102 -0.25 8.63 -22.62
C ARG A 102 0.89 7.79 -23.22
N MET A 103 2.13 8.28 -23.19
CA MET A 103 3.28 7.58 -23.74
C MET A 103 3.58 6.29 -22.96
N VAL A 104 3.60 6.35 -21.64
CA VAL A 104 3.92 5.19 -20.78
C VAL A 104 2.82 4.12 -20.83
N LYS A 105 1.56 4.51 -20.99
CA LYS A 105 0.42 3.58 -21.18
C LYS A 105 0.36 2.97 -22.57
N GLY A 106 1.08 3.54 -23.54
CA GLY A 106 1.05 3.14 -24.94
C GLY A 106 1.78 1.82 -25.23
N GLU A 107 1.64 1.36 -26.48
CA GLU A 107 2.12 0.06 -26.98
C GLU A 107 3.65 -0.14 -26.81
N GLN A 108 4.44 0.93 -26.94
CA GLN A 108 5.90 0.86 -26.80
C GLN A 108 6.39 0.72 -25.33
N MET A 109 5.48 0.91 -24.36
CA MET A 109 5.77 0.81 -22.93
C MET A 109 4.86 -0.24 -22.28
N LEU A 110 3.92 0.13 -21.44
CA LEU A 110 3.06 -0.80 -20.70
C LEU A 110 2.02 -1.51 -21.58
N ASP A 111 1.63 -0.94 -22.71
CA ASP A 111 0.59 -1.46 -23.60
C ASP A 111 -0.69 -1.86 -22.81
N THR A 112 -1.22 -0.89 -22.08
CA THR A 112 -2.29 -1.14 -21.10
C THR A 112 -3.60 -1.62 -21.72
N GLN A 113 -3.79 -1.45 -23.02
CA GLN A 113 -4.94 -1.99 -23.76
C GLN A 113 -4.84 -3.51 -23.87
N ARG A 114 -3.64 -4.04 -24.14
CA ARG A 114 -3.38 -5.47 -24.27
C ARG A 114 -3.08 -6.13 -22.92
N TYR A 115 -2.44 -5.40 -22.02
CA TYR A 115 -2.02 -5.86 -20.71
C TYR A 115 -2.58 -4.93 -19.62
N PRO A 116 -3.90 -5.03 -19.32
CA PRO A 116 -4.56 -4.09 -18.43
C PRO A 116 -4.14 -4.22 -16.96
N GLN A 117 -3.47 -5.32 -16.59
CA GLN A 117 -3.11 -5.60 -15.21
C GLN A 117 -1.61 -5.89 -15.06
N ILE A 118 -1.04 -5.34 -13.99
CA ILE A 118 0.23 -5.76 -13.40
C ILE A 118 -0.14 -6.63 -12.20
N ARG A 119 0.52 -7.79 -12.03
CA ARG A 119 0.18 -8.75 -10.98
C ARG A 119 1.40 -9.11 -10.16
N PHE A 120 1.20 -9.24 -8.86
CA PHE A 120 2.18 -9.82 -7.97
C PHE A 120 1.54 -10.95 -7.17
N ALA A 121 2.24 -12.08 -7.07
CA ALA A 121 1.86 -13.20 -6.21
C ALA A 121 3.06 -13.60 -5.35
N SER A 122 2.90 -13.52 -4.04
CA SER A 122 3.95 -13.95 -3.11
C SER A 122 4.19 -15.45 -3.20
N THR A 123 5.43 -15.87 -3.02
CA THR A 123 5.83 -17.28 -3.01
C THR A 123 6.42 -17.68 -1.67
N ARG A 124 7.06 -16.76 -0.95
CA ARG A 124 7.70 -17.02 0.33
C ARG A 124 7.94 -15.72 1.08
N PHE A 125 7.74 -15.74 2.38
CA PHE A 125 8.26 -14.75 3.30
C PHE A 125 9.41 -15.36 4.12
N GLU A 126 10.47 -14.59 4.33
CA GLU A 126 11.62 -14.96 5.15
C GLU A 126 11.90 -13.84 6.15
N ARG A 127 11.72 -14.13 7.44
CA ARG A 127 12.00 -13.18 8.52
C ARG A 127 13.48 -12.86 8.57
N THR A 128 13.81 -11.57 8.64
CA THR A 128 15.20 -11.10 8.78
C THR A 128 15.51 -10.56 10.18
N GLY A 129 14.47 -10.24 10.97
CA GLY A 129 14.63 -9.71 12.33
C GLY A 129 13.55 -8.75 12.74
N GLU A 130 13.96 -7.75 13.52
CA GLU A 130 13.09 -6.67 13.97
C GLU A 130 13.82 -5.33 13.81
N ALA A 131 13.07 -4.30 13.44
CA ALA A 131 13.54 -2.92 13.41
C ALA A 131 12.52 -2.01 14.13
N ASN A 132 12.98 -1.25 15.12
CA ASN A 132 12.12 -0.37 15.92
C ASN A 132 10.90 -1.09 16.56
N GLY A 133 11.09 -2.33 17.00
CA GLY A 133 10.03 -3.16 17.58
C GLY A 133 9.00 -3.71 16.58
N LYS A 134 9.29 -3.65 15.27
CA LYS A 134 8.46 -4.19 14.19
C LYS A 134 9.16 -5.33 13.51
N LEU A 135 8.42 -6.37 13.15
CA LEU A 135 8.95 -7.52 12.38
C LEU A 135 9.35 -7.09 10.97
N THR A 136 10.51 -7.55 10.53
CA THR A 136 11.04 -7.32 9.19
C THR A 136 11.37 -8.62 8.48
N GLY A 137 11.25 -8.62 7.15
CA GLY A 137 11.57 -9.80 6.36
C GLY A 137 11.66 -9.49 4.86
N LYS A 138 11.96 -10.54 4.11
CA LYS A 138 11.99 -10.53 2.65
C LYS A 138 10.80 -11.30 2.11
N LEU A 139 10.00 -10.63 1.28
CA LEU A 139 8.88 -11.22 0.57
C LEU A 139 9.30 -11.51 -0.87
N ALA A 140 9.55 -12.76 -1.18
CA ALA A 140 9.76 -13.21 -2.55
C ALA A 140 8.41 -13.43 -3.25
N GLY A 141 8.34 -13.13 -4.54
CA GLY A 141 7.13 -13.33 -5.34
C GLY A 141 7.41 -13.22 -6.83
N ASN A 142 6.39 -13.53 -7.60
CA ASN A 142 6.37 -13.41 -9.05
C ASN A 142 5.65 -12.11 -9.44
N LEU A 143 6.35 -11.20 -10.10
CA LEU A 143 5.80 -9.97 -10.66
C LEU A 143 5.56 -10.18 -12.15
N THR A 144 4.37 -9.86 -12.63
CA THR A 144 4.01 -9.92 -14.04
C THR A 144 3.71 -8.51 -14.55
N ILE A 145 4.48 -8.04 -15.52
CA ILE A 145 4.28 -6.76 -16.20
C ILE A 145 4.28 -7.03 -17.72
N ARG A 146 3.31 -6.50 -18.44
CA ARG A 146 3.22 -6.63 -19.91
C ARG A 146 3.32 -8.09 -20.38
N GLY A 147 2.75 -9.03 -19.62
CA GLY A 147 2.77 -10.46 -19.92
C GLY A 147 4.09 -11.19 -19.60
N ALA A 148 5.15 -10.49 -19.26
CA ALA A 148 6.41 -11.09 -18.78
C ALA A 148 6.35 -11.26 -17.24
N THR A 149 6.76 -12.44 -16.76
CA THR A 149 6.79 -12.74 -15.32
C THR A 149 8.23 -12.92 -14.86
N GLN A 150 8.62 -12.22 -13.80
CA GLN A 150 9.95 -12.29 -13.21
C GLN A 150 9.86 -12.45 -11.68
N PRO A 151 10.79 -13.17 -11.06
CA PRO A 151 10.90 -13.20 -9.62
C PRO A 151 11.41 -11.85 -9.11
N VAL A 152 10.77 -11.35 -8.05
CA VAL A 152 11.20 -10.14 -7.34
C VAL A 152 11.20 -10.39 -5.84
N THR A 153 11.96 -9.59 -5.10
CA THR A 153 12.00 -9.64 -3.64
C THR A 153 11.80 -8.23 -3.09
N LEU A 154 10.90 -8.11 -2.13
CA LEU A 154 10.63 -6.88 -1.41
C LEU A 154 11.11 -7.01 0.03
N ASP A 155 11.73 -5.97 0.56
CA ASP A 155 11.96 -5.82 1.99
C ASP A 155 10.66 -5.32 2.62
N VAL A 156 10.13 -6.06 3.58
CA VAL A 156 8.81 -5.82 4.19
C VAL A 156 8.96 -5.57 5.68
N THR A 157 8.21 -4.60 6.18
CA THR A 157 8.00 -4.36 7.61
C THR A 157 6.52 -4.58 7.92
N PHE A 158 6.23 -5.43 8.89
CA PHE A 158 4.91 -5.52 9.50
C PHE A 158 4.76 -4.39 10.52
N ASN A 159 3.93 -3.41 10.20
CA ASN A 159 3.73 -2.23 11.04
C ASN A 159 2.92 -2.54 12.31
N GLY A 160 2.16 -3.64 12.27
CA GLY A 160 1.34 -4.11 13.38
C GLY A 160 -0.12 -4.31 13.00
N SER A 161 -0.92 -4.71 13.99
CA SER A 161 -2.35 -4.94 13.85
C SER A 161 -3.13 -4.33 15.00
N ALA A 162 -4.36 -3.91 14.72
CA ALA A 162 -5.35 -3.52 15.72
C ALA A 162 -6.75 -3.52 15.08
N PRO A 163 -7.84 -3.53 15.87
CA PRO A 163 -9.15 -3.15 15.35
C PRO A 163 -9.14 -1.69 14.89
N ASN A 164 -9.55 -1.44 13.64
CA ASN A 164 -9.68 -0.08 13.12
C ASN A 164 -10.55 0.78 14.07
N PRO A 165 -10.11 1.97 14.47
CA PRO A 165 -10.84 2.77 15.47
C PRO A 165 -12.21 3.23 14.99
N LEU A 166 -12.46 3.23 13.67
CA LEU A 166 -13.73 3.65 13.05
C LEU A 166 -14.61 2.45 12.68
N THR A 167 -14.10 1.52 11.86
CA THR A 167 -14.84 0.36 11.33
C THR A 167 -14.93 -0.80 12.31
N LYS A 168 -14.01 -0.88 13.29
CA LYS A 168 -13.84 -2.00 14.23
C LYS A 168 -13.35 -3.30 13.59
N GLN A 169 -13.08 -3.31 12.30
CA GLN A 169 -12.54 -4.47 11.62
C GLN A 169 -11.09 -4.72 12.03
N PRO A 170 -10.66 -5.98 12.16
CA PRO A 170 -9.24 -6.31 12.30
C PRO A 170 -8.47 -5.75 11.11
N THR A 171 -7.43 -4.94 11.40
CA THR A 171 -6.64 -4.24 10.39
C THR A 171 -5.16 -4.50 10.61
N LEU A 172 -4.43 -4.72 9.51
CA LEU A 172 -3.00 -4.92 9.47
C LEU A 172 -2.34 -3.85 8.62
N GLY A 173 -1.18 -3.35 9.05
CA GLY A 173 -0.39 -2.39 8.30
C GLY A 173 0.95 -2.98 7.85
N PHE A 174 1.35 -2.67 6.60
CA PHE A 174 2.63 -3.07 6.02
C PHE A 174 3.29 -1.92 5.28
N SER A 175 4.62 -1.87 5.38
CA SER A 175 5.47 -1.07 4.50
C SER A 175 6.38 -2.01 3.72
N ALA A 176 6.55 -1.78 2.42
CA ALA A 176 7.47 -2.58 1.61
C ALA A 176 8.27 -1.69 0.65
N HIS A 177 9.49 -2.14 0.33
CA HIS A 177 10.30 -1.51 -0.70
C HIS A 177 11.15 -2.55 -1.44
N GLY A 178 11.54 -2.23 -2.66
CA GLY A 178 12.39 -3.10 -3.44
C GLY A 178 12.84 -2.45 -4.74
N THR A 179 13.77 -3.11 -5.41
CA THR A 179 14.29 -2.67 -6.71
C THR A 179 14.24 -3.82 -7.70
N PHE A 180 13.83 -3.54 -8.93
CA PHE A 180 13.86 -4.51 -10.03
C PHE A 180 14.21 -3.83 -11.36
N SER A 181 14.67 -4.64 -12.33
CA SER A 181 15.00 -4.19 -13.69
C SER A 181 13.74 -4.12 -14.56
N ARG A 182 13.44 -2.96 -15.15
CA ARG A 182 12.33 -2.83 -16.09
C ARG A 182 12.58 -3.53 -17.42
N SER A 183 13.86 -3.62 -17.83
CA SER A 183 14.23 -4.32 -19.07
C SER A 183 13.98 -5.83 -18.99
N ALA A 184 13.98 -6.43 -17.80
CA ALA A 184 13.60 -7.83 -17.58
C ALA A 184 12.14 -8.13 -17.96
N PHE A 185 11.28 -7.09 -18.05
CA PHE A 185 9.90 -7.16 -18.52
C PHE A 185 9.74 -6.65 -19.97
N GLY A 186 10.85 -6.42 -20.69
CA GLY A 186 10.84 -5.88 -22.04
C GLY A 186 10.58 -4.38 -22.15
N LEU A 187 10.66 -3.64 -21.04
CA LEU A 187 10.45 -2.19 -20.99
C LEU A 187 11.78 -1.45 -21.20
N THR A 188 12.25 -1.38 -22.44
CA THR A 188 13.58 -0.83 -22.80
C THR A 188 13.53 0.56 -23.43
N THR A 189 12.36 1.12 -23.66
CA THR A 189 12.19 2.46 -24.25
C THR A 189 12.98 3.50 -23.46
N TRP A 190 13.68 4.37 -24.19
CA TRP A 190 14.56 5.44 -23.70
C TRP A 190 15.80 4.99 -22.89
N TYR A 191 16.09 3.70 -22.83
CA TYR A 191 17.34 3.25 -22.22
C TYR A 191 18.54 3.64 -23.14
N PRO A 192 19.67 4.10 -22.58
CA PRO A 192 20.00 4.28 -21.16
C PRO A 192 19.67 5.66 -20.57
N ALA A 193 19.11 6.59 -21.36
CA ALA A 193 18.76 7.93 -20.90
C ALA A 193 17.78 7.92 -19.71
N VAL A 194 16.86 6.96 -19.72
CA VAL A 194 16.03 6.59 -18.56
C VAL A 194 16.56 5.26 -18.04
N GLY A 195 16.93 5.23 -16.77
CA GLY A 195 17.56 4.09 -16.10
C GLY A 195 16.77 2.80 -16.17
N ASP A 196 17.41 1.69 -15.85
CA ASP A 196 16.80 0.36 -15.83
C ASP A 196 16.18 -0.01 -14.49
N ALA A 197 16.83 0.41 -13.40
CA ALA A 197 16.37 0.10 -12.05
C ALA A 197 15.13 0.92 -11.69
N ILE A 198 14.04 0.21 -11.35
CA ILE A 198 12.84 0.76 -10.75
C ILE A 198 12.92 0.54 -9.25
N ASP A 199 12.88 1.61 -8.47
CA ASP A 199 12.77 1.55 -7.02
C ASP A 199 11.30 1.76 -6.63
N VAL A 200 10.72 0.79 -5.92
CA VAL A 200 9.31 0.82 -5.52
C VAL A 200 9.17 0.92 -4.00
N ARG A 201 8.20 1.73 -3.56
CA ARG A 201 7.75 1.85 -2.17
C ARG A 201 6.25 1.62 -2.11
N ILE A 202 5.84 0.84 -1.12
CA ILE A 202 4.46 0.43 -0.94
C ILE A 202 4.10 0.64 0.53
N GLU A 203 2.96 1.27 0.76
CA GLU A 203 2.28 1.31 2.05
C GLU A 203 0.91 0.67 1.85
N ALA A 204 0.49 -0.21 2.76
CA ALA A 204 -0.77 -0.91 2.61
C ALA A 204 -1.40 -1.24 3.96
N GLU A 205 -2.69 -0.94 4.07
CA GLU A 205 -3.55 -1.45 5.13
C GLU A 205 -4.47 -2.53 4.56
N PHE A 206 -4.65 -3.60 5.34
CA PHE A 206 -5.54 -4.70 5.00
C PHE A 206 -6.60 -4.85 6.08
N GLU A 207 -7.86 -4.91 5.70
CA GLU A 207 -8.98 -5.12 6.62
C GLU A 207 -9.62 -6.50 6.40
N GLN A 208 -9.98 -7.16 7.51
CA GLN A 208 -10.80 -8.36 7.42
C GLN A 208 -12.25 -7.94 7.15
N PRO A 209 -12.86 -8.41 6.05
CA PRO A 209 -14.25 -8.04 5.75
C PRO A 209 -15.19 -8.55 6.85
N PRO A 210 -16.31 -7.85 7.13
CA PRO A 210 -17.29 -8.32 8.09
C PRO A 210 -17.85 -9.69 7.66
N PRO A 211 -18.22 -10.57 8.62
CA PRO A 211 -18.84 -11.84 8.30
C PRO A 211 -20.08 -11.64 7.40
N ALA A 212 -20.24 -12.49 6.39
CA ALA A 212 -21.30 -12.37 5.38
C ALA A 212 -22.73 -12.27 5.96
N SER A 213 -22.96 -12.70 7.21
CA SER A 213 -24.27 -12.58 7.90
C SER A 213 -24.58 -11.17 8.41
N ALA A 214 -23.60 -10.26 8.49
CA ALA A 214 -23.83 -8.90 8.99
C ALA A 214 -24.21 -7.91 7.86
N ALA A 215 -24.04 -8.27 6.61
CA ALA A 215 -24.38 -7.44 5.45
C ALA A 215 -25.86 -7.45 5.05
N ALA A 216 -26.71 -8.30 5.68
CA ALA A 216 -28.12 -8.46 5.35
C ALA A 216 -29.10 -7.67 6.24
N VAL A 217 -28.61 -6.81 7.13
CA VAL A 217 -29.44 -6.03 8.06
C VAL A 217 -29.04 -4.54 8.02
N GLN A 218 -29.14 -3.92 6.85
CA GLN A 218 -29.20 -2.46 6.71
C GLN A 218 -30.27 -2.09 5.69
#